data_fa14919f7e98ce773ac1fe43b2951cd7
#
_entry.id   fa14919f7e98ce773ac1fe43b2951cd7
#
_cell.length_a   1.000
_cell.length_b   1.000
_cell.length_c   1.000
_cell.angle_alpha   90.00
_cell.angle_beta   90.00
_cell.angle_gamma   90.00
#
_symmetry.space_group_name_H-M   'P 1'
#
loop_
_entity.id
_entity.type
_entity.pdbx_description
1 polymer ?
#
loop_
_entity_poly.entity_id
_entity_poly.type
_entity_poly.pdbx_seq_one_letter_code
_entity_poly.pdbx_strand_id
1 'polypeptide(L)'
;MLTQQGPGGSDGATRIDLDMNFKIRQREPELMDQPGLSAGEHGRALAGLGRINWWSRSDAIVWPAVLESARRRAGKPLQILDIASGGGDVALSIAARAERAGIPVEIDGCDISPFAISYATQQAAARGLEQVRFFECDVLTQSLDKQYDVVMCSLFLHHLDEEPAQQLLKIMAELSRELILVNDLHRSRAGYCLAWTACRLLTRSPVVHTDGPLSVAGAFTVNEITELARQAGLSGFQVTRHWPQRWLLKWSRK
;
A
#
# COMPACT_ATOMS: atom_id res chain seq x y z
N MET A 1 -27.84 33.84 -24.79
CA MET A 1 -27.53 33.87 -23.33
C MET A 1 -27.58 32.44 -22.84
N LEU A 2 -26.43 31.79 -22.79
CA LEU A 2 -26.25 30.44 -22.22
C LEU A 2 -25.45 30.62 -20.93
N THR A 3 -26.10 30.42 -19.80
CA THR A 3 -25.52 30.47 -18.48
C THR A 3 -24.64 29.21 -18.28
N GLN A 4 -23.32 29.40 -18.21
CA GLN A 4 -22.37 28.38 -17.73
C GLN A 4 -22.63 28.17 -16.23
N GLN A 5 -23.08 27.00 -15.87
CA GLN A 5 -22.97 26.51 -14.49
C GLN A 5 -21.52 26.13 -14.24
N GLY A 6 -20.87 26.83 -13.34
CA GLY A 6 -19.54 26.51 -12.85
C GLY A 6 -19.56 25.20 -12.01
N PRO A 7 -18.42 24.52 -11.85
CA PRO A 7 -18.34 23.29 -11.08
C PRO A 7 -18.69 23.58 -9.62
N GLY A 8 -19.66 22.84 -9.09
CA GLY A 8 -20.12 22.94 -7.71
C GLY A 8 -18.98 22.71 -6.71
N GLY A 9 -18.91 23.65 -5.76
CA GLY A 9 -17.85 23.75 -4.77
C GLY A 9 -17.87 22.60 -3.74
N SER A 10 -16.75 22.34 -3.30
CA SER A 10 -16.08 21.65 -2.20
C SER A 10 -16.81 21.40 -0.85
N ASP A 11 -18.07 21.04 -0.80
CA ASP A 11 -18.78 20.71 0.46
C ASP A 11 -18.86 19.20 0.77
N GLY A 12 -18.37 18.32 -0.10
CA GLY A 12 -18.43 16.86 0.07
C GLY A 12 -17.51 16.29 1.16
N ALA A 13 -16.44 17.00 1.52
CA ALA A 13 -15.42 16.47 2.44
C ALA A 13 -15.80 16.56 3.93
N THR A 14 -16.88 17.23 4.29
CA THR A 14 -17.21 17.55 5.70
C THR A 14 -18.14 16.56 6.38
N ARG A 15 -18.84 15.71 5.63
CA ARG A 15 -19.78 14.73 6.18
C ARG A 15 -19.43 13.30 5.82
N ILE A 16 -19.68 12.37 6.75
CA ILE A 16 -19.64 10.94 6.48
C ILE A 16 -20.82 10.60 5.58
N ASP A 17 -20.54 10.02 4.40
CA ASP A 17 -21.59 9.46 3.55
C ASP A 17 -21.95 8.06 4.06
N LEU A 18 -23.02 7.98 4.85
CA LEU A 18 -23.53 6.72 5.40
C LEU A 18 -24.44 5.96 4.43
N ASP A 19 -24.86 6.59 3.32
CA ASP A 19 -25.75 6.00 2.31
C ASP A 19 -24.97 5.23 1.24
N MET A 20 -23.64 5.30 1.28
CA MET A 20 -22.76 4.58 0.35
C MET A 20 -23.01 3.07 0.39
N ASN A 21 -23.12 2.47 -0.79
CA ASN A 21 -23.35 1.04 -0.94
C ASN A 21 -22.02 0.25 -0.93
N PHE A 22 -21.60 -0.23 0.23
CA PHE A 22 -20.38 -1.03 0.38
C PHE A 22 -20.44 -2.46 -0.20
N LYS A 23 -21.59 -2.88 -0.77
CA LYS A 23 -21.69 -4.15 -1.49
C LYS A 23 -21.05 -4.08 -2.88
N ILE A 24 -20.99 -2.88 -3.46
CA ILE A 24 -20.39 -2.62 -4.76
C ILE A 24 -19.12 -1.81 -4.53
N ARG A 25 -18.05 -2.19 -5.23
CA ARG A 25 -16.79 -1.47 -5.21
C ARG A 25 -16.97 -0.13 -5.91
N GLN A 26 -16.55 0.95 -5.25
CA GLN A 26 -16.60 2.31 -5.78
C GLN A 26 -15.18 2.86 -5.76
N ARG A 27 -14.49 2.76 -6.91
CA ARG A 27 -13.15 3.29 -7.08
C ARG A 27 -13.24 4.65 -7.75
N GLU A 28 -12.71 5.65 -7.09
CA GLU A 28 -12.53 7.00 -7.62
C GLU A 28 -11.04 7.35 -7.61
N PRO A 29 -10.55 8.16 -8.57
CA PRO A 29 -9.17 8.63 -8.57
C PRO A 29 -8.90 9.44 -7.29
N GLU A 30 -7.82 9.09 -6.58
CA GLU A 30 -7.41 9.83 -5.39
C GLU A 30 -6.81 11.18 -5.75
N LEU A 31 -6.99 12.19 -4.89
CA LEU A 31 -6.44 13.52 -5.09
C LEU A 31 -4.91 13.48 -5.12
N MET A 32 -4.31 12.56 -4.36
CA MET A 32 -2.86 12.43 -4.29
C MET A 32 -2.24 11.97 -5.62
N ASP A 33 -2.99 11.25 -6.45
CA ASP A 33 -2.54 10.75 -7.75
C ASP A 33 -2.78 11.74 -8.89
N GLN A 34 -3.50 12.85 -8.63
CA GLN A 34 -3.85 13.82 -9.65
C GLN A 34 -2.70 14.78 -9.95
N PRO A 35 -2.49 15.14 -11.23
CA PRO A 35 -1.51 16.15 -11.60
C PRO A 35 -1.94 17.52 -11.05
N GLY A 36 -0.99 18.27 -10.48
CA GLY A 36 -1.22 19.64 -9.99
C GLY A 36 -1.12 19.81 -8.48
N LEU A 37 -0.93 18.74 -7.72
CA LEU A 37 -0.63 18.85 -6.30
C LEU A 37 0.75 19.52 -6.10
N SER A 38 0.81 20.56 -5.29
CA SER A 38 2.10 21.19 -4.97
C SER A 38 3.00 20.22 -4.18
N ALA A 39 4.33 20.33 -4.33
CA ALA A 39 5.28 19.49 -3.58
C ALA A 39 5.05 19.57 -2.06
N GLY A 40 4.63 20.74 -1.54
CA GLY A 40 4.31 20.90 -0.13
C GLY A 40 3.05 20.16 0.31
N GLU A 41 2.02 20.10 -0.53
CA GLU A 41 0.79 19.34 -0.25
C GLU A 41 1.05 17.84 -0.32
N HIS A 42 1.77 17.39 -1.36
CA HIS A 42 2.17 16.00 -1.53
C HIS A 42 3.01 15.52 -0.34
N GLY A 43 4.03 16.29 0.09
CA GLY A 43 4.82 15.94 1.27
C GLY A 43 4.00 15.88 2.56
N ARG A 44 3.03 16.80 2.76
CA ARG A 44 2.10 16.72 3.89
C ARG A 44 1.17 15.51 3.83
N ALA A 45 0.73 15.11 2.63
CA ALA A 45 -0.08 13.92 2.42
C ALA A 45 0.72 12.66 2.77
N LEU A 46 1.93 12.48 2.22
CA LEU A 46 2.81 11.34 2.54
C LEU A 46 3.12 11.27 4.04
N ALA A 47 3.47 12.39 4.68
CA ALA A 47 3.68 12.42 6.13
C ALA A 47 2.40 12.08 6.93
N GLY A 48 1.23 12.45 6.42
CA GLY A 48 -0.08 12.10 6.99
C GLY A 48 -0.35 10.60 6.90
N LEU A 49 -0.16 10.02 5.72
CA LEU A 49 -0.28 8.58 5.48
C LEU A 49 0.71 7.79 6.33
N GLY A 50 1.96 8.26 6.49
CA GLY A 50 2.94 7.62 7.36
C GLY A 50 2.46 7.54 8.81
N ARG A 51 1.80 8.59 9.35
CA ARG A 51 1.20 8.53 10.68
C ARG A 51 0.05 7.54 10.78
N ILE A 52 -0.81 7.47 9.76
CA ILE A 52 -1.92 6.50 9.70
C ILE A 52 -1.36 5.08 9.62
N ASN A 53 -0.33 4.85 8.78
CA ASN A 53 0.32 3.55 8.63
C ASN A 53 1.01 3.10 9.91
N TRP A 54 1.66 4.02 10.63
CA TRP A 54 2.23 3.76 11.94
C TRP A 54 1.16 3.39 12.97
N TRP A 55 0.06 4.17 13.05
CA TRP A 55 -1.05 3.90 13.97
C TRP A 55 -1.76 2.58 13.64
N SER A 56 -2.01 2.30 12.37
CA SER A 56 -2.66 1.09 11.90
C SER A 56 -1.72 -0.12 11.84
N ARG A 57 -0.42 0.07 12.17
CA ARG A 57 0.59 -0.98 12.28
C ARG A 57 0.68 -1.85 11.02
N SER A 58 0.67 -1.23 9.83
CA SER A 58 0.76 -1.93 8.54
C SER A 58 1.96 -2.88 8.47
N ASP A 59 3.11 -2.42 8.99
CA ASP A 59 4.34 -3.20 9.11
C ASP A 59 4.18 -4.44 10.01
N ALA A 60 3.42 -4.35 11.09
CA ALA A 60 3.19 -5.45 12.02
C ALA A 60 2.35 -6.58 11.42
N ILE A 61 1.54 -6.28 10.39
CA ILE A 61 0.75 -7.28 9.67
C ILE A 61 1.66 -8.17 8.82
N VAL A 62 2.63 -7.60 8.13
CA VAL A 62 3.53 -8.34 7.23
C VAL A 62 4.77 -8.91 7.94
N TRP A 63 5.20 -8.27 9.04
CA TRP A 63 6.42 -8.62 9.76
C TRP A 63 6.54 -10.10 10.18
N PRO A 64 5.51 -10.79 10.71
CA PRO A 64 5.64 -12.19 11.12
C PRO A 64 6.05 -13.10 9.97
N ALA A 65 5.52 -12.87 8.77
CA ALA A 65 5.86 -13.65 7.59
C ALA A 65 7.26 -13.33 7.06
N VAL A 66 7.67 -12.06 7.09
CA VAL A 66 9.04 -11.62 6.76
C VAL A 66 10.06 -12.26 7.74
N LEU A 67 9.78 -12.20 9.04
CA LEU A 67 10.63 -12.78 10.08
C LEU A 67 10.77 -14.31 9.91
N GLU A 68 9.69 -14.99 9.60
CA GLU A 68 9.68 -16.44 9.34
C GLU A 68 10.57 -16.77 8.13
N SER A 69 10.46 -16.02 7.03
CA SER A 69 11.28 -16.21 5.84
C SER A 69 12.76 -15.94 6.13
N ALA A 70 13.08 -14.85 6.82
CA ALA A 70 14.45 -14.48 7.17
C ALA A 70 15.15 -15.54 8.04
N ARG A 71 14.44 -16.09 9.03
CA ARG A 71 14.99 -17.13 9.92
C ARG A 71 15.41 -18.42 9.19
N ARG A 72 14.80 -18.72 8.06
CA ARG A 72 15.15 -19.90 7.24
C ARG A 72 16.45 -19.71 6.44
N ARG A 73 17.02 -18.50 6.38
CA ARG A 73 18.14 -18.17 5.49
C ARG A 73 19.53 -18.30 6.13
N ALA A 74 19.64 -18.82 7.35
CA ALA A 74 20.91 -19.06 8.01
C ALA A 74 21.88 -17.85 8.00
N GLY A 75 21.36 -16.65 8.23
CA GLY A 75 22.14 -15.41 8.33
C GLY A 75 22.42 -14.71 6.99
N LYS A 76 21.98 -15.25 5.86
CA LYS A 76 22.04 -14.53 4.57
C LYS A 76 20.98 -13.42 4.54
N PRO A 77 21.27 -12.24 3.96
CA PRO A 77 20.29 -11.19 3.83
C PRO A 77 19.04 -11.65 3.08
N LEU A 78 17.87 -11.33 3.65
CA LEU A 78 16.58 -11.52 2.97
C LEU A 78 16.37 -10.38 1.97
N GLN A 79 16.22 -10.72 0.70
CA GLN A 79 15.96 -9.74 -0.35
C GLN A 79 14.45 -9.48 -0.49
N ILE A 80 14.03 -8.25 -0.27
CA ILE A 80 12.63 -7.85 -0.27
C ILE A 80 12.40 -6.78 -1.34
N LEU A 81 11.32 -6.92 -2.12
CA LEU A 81 10.78 -5.86 -2.97
C LEU A 81 9.47 -5.35 -2.36
N ASP A 82 9.36 -4.04 -2.17
CA ASP A 82 8.14 -3.34 -1.79
C ASP A 82 7.60 -2.59 -3.01
N ILE A 83 6.52 -3.09 -3.61
CA ILE A 83 5.90 -2.52 -4.81
C ILE A 83 4.91 -1.43 -4.40
N ALA A 84 4.92 -0.31 -5.14
CA ALA A 84 4.16 0.89 -4.84
C ALA A 84 4.44 1.37 -3.41
N SER A 85 5.73 1.55 -3.11
CA SER A 85 6.23 1.82 -1.76
C SER A 85 5.84 3.21 -1.23
N GLY A 86 5.36 4.12 -2.08
CA GLY A 86 4.98 5.48 -1.72
C GLY A 86 6.10 6.20 -0.95
N GLY A 87 5.78 6.74 0.22
CA GLY A 87 6.75 7.37 1.12
C GLY A 87 7.72 6.43 1.84
N GLY A 88 7.70 5.13 1.54
CA GLY A 88 8.60 4.11 2.09
C GLY A 88 8.24 3.64 3.50
N ASP A 89 7.10 4.00 4.05
CA ASP A 89 6.76 3.79 5.46
C ASP A 89 6.87 2.33 5.90
N VAL A 90 6.35 1.40 5.09
CA VAL A 90 6.34 -0.03 5.41
C VAL A 90 7.75 -0.60 5.26
N ALA A 91 8.44 -0.34 4.14
CA ALA A 91 9.81 -0.76 3.90
C ALA A 91 10.77 -0.32 5.01
N LEU A 92 10.74 0.97 5.37
CA LEU A 92 11.57 1.56 6.43
C LEU A 92 11.24 0.97 7.81
N SER A 93 9.96 0.72 8.10
CA SER A 93 9.56 0.08 9.36
C SER A 93 10.02 -1.37 9.44
N ILE A 94 9.95 -2.13 8.34
CA ILE A 94 10.47 -3.51 8.25
C ILE A 94 11.99 -3.50 8.44
N ALA A 95 12.73 -2.62 7.78
CA ALA A 95 14.18 -2.49 7.94
C ALA A 95 14.57 -2.21 9.39
N ALA A 96 13.93 -1.24 10.04
CA ALA A 96 14.18 -0.91 11.44
C ALA A 96 13.80 -2.03 12.42
N ARG A 97 12.80 -2.87 12.10
CA ARG A 97 12.48 -4.09 12.88
C ARG A 97 13.53 -5.16 12.70
N ALA A 98 13.98 -5.36 11.46
CA ALA A 98 15.02 -6.34 11.14
C ALA A 98 16.34 -6.01 11.85
N GLU A 99 16.76 -4.74 11.82
CA GLU A 99 17.94 -4.24 12.53
C GLU A 99 17.85 -4.53 14.04
N ARG A 100 16.73 -4.15 14.68
CA ARG A 100 16.51 -4.43 16.11
C ARG A 100 16.47 -5.93 16.44
N ALA A 101 16.09 -6.77 15.51
CA ALA A 101 16.05 -8.22 15.67
C ALA A 101 17.37 -8.91 15.29
N GLY A 102 18.40 -8.16 14.84
CA GLY A 102 19.67 -8.71 14.36
C GLY A 102 19.53 -9.55 13.09
N ILE A 103 18.55 -9.24 12.24
CA ILE A 103 18.24 -9.98 11.02
C ILE A 103 18.71 -9.19 9.82
N PRO A 104 19.60 -9.73 8.99
CA PRO A 104 20.04 -9.04 7.77
C PRO A 104 18.92 -9.03 6.71
N VAL A 105 18.60 -7.84 6.20
CA VAL A 105 17.67 -7.62 5.11
C VAL A 105 18.26 -6.64 4.10
N GLU A 106 17.89 -6.79 2.83
CA GLU A 106 18.08 -5.80 1.77
C GLU A 106 16.71 -5.51 1.18
N ILE A 107 16.28 -4.25 1.18
CA ILE A 107 14.96 -3.86 0.74
C ILE A 107 15.08 -2.89 -0.42
N ASP A 108 14.49 -3.26 -1.54
CA ASP A 108 14.26 -2.38 -2.67
C ASP A 108 12.77 -1.97 -2.65
N GLY A 109 12.48 -0.67 -2.69
CA GLY A 109 11.14 -0.12 -2.85
C GLY A 109 11.00 0.52 -4.23
N CYS A 110 9.88 0.30 -4.92
CA CYS A 110 9.62 0.98 -6.18
C CYS A 110 8.25 1.67 -6.17
N ASP A 111 8.18 2.79 -6.89
CA ASP A 111 6.96 3.57 -7.06
C ASP A 111 7.03 4.32 -8.40
N ILE A 112 5.88 4.67 -8.98
CA ILE A 112 5.83 5.44 -10.21
C ILE A 112 6.08 6.94 -9.99
N SER A 113 5.95 7.42 -8.76
CA SER A 113 6.05 8.82 -8.38
C SER A 113 7.50 9.20 -8.06
N PRO A 114 8.18 10.01 -8.91
CA PRO A 114 9.53 10.50 -8.59
C PRO A 114 9.58 11.28 -7.28
N PHE A 115 8.50 11.97 -6.94
CA PHE A 115 8.38 12.70 -5.69
C PHE A 115 8.36 11.75 -4.48
N ALA A 116 7.55 10.69 -4.54
CA ALA A 116 7.47 9.69 -3.48
C ALA A 116 8.84 8.98 -3.28
N ILE A 117 9.51 8.63 -4.36
CA ILE A 117 10.86 8.03 -4.34
C ILE A 117 11.88 8.97 -3.70
N SER A 118 11.89 10.25 -4.10
CA SER A 118 12.78 11.25 -3.49
C SER A 118 12.52 11.41 -1.98
N TYR A 119 11.24 11.46 -1.60
CA TYR A 119 10.83 11.55 -0.20
C TYR A 119 11.25 10.30 0.59
N ALA A 120 10.97 9.11 0.09
CA ALA A 120 11.33 7.84 0.74
C ALA A 120 12.85 7.69 0.90
N THR A 121 13.63 8.07 -0.12
CA THR A 121 15.09 8.06 -0.07
C THR A 121 15.64 9.00 1.01
N GLN A 122 15.06 10.21 1.14
CA GLN A 122 15.43 11.14 2.20
C GLN A 122 15.10 10.58 3.60
N GLN A 123 13.94 9.90 3.73
CA GLN A 123 13.55 9.25 4.99
C GLN A 123 14.48 8.08 5.35
N ALA A 124 14.95 7.30 4.38
CA ALA A 124 15.95 6.24 4.60
C ALA A 124 17.26 6.80 5.11
N ALA A 125 17.78 7.83 4.41
CA ALA A 125 19.02 8.51 4.78
C ALA A 125 18.94 9.15 6.18
N ALA A 126 17.84 9.83 6.50
CA ALA A 126 17.62 10.45 7.80
C ALA A 126 17.57 9.44 8.96
N ARG A 127 17.26 8.16 8.69
CA ARG A 127 17.21 7.07 9.67
C ARG A 127 18.47 6.21 9.65
N GLY A 128 19.44 6.47 8.77
CA GLY A 128 20.66 5.66 8.62
C GLY A 128 20.41 4.25 8.08
N LEU A 129 19.31 4.01 7.35
CA LEU A 129 18.93 2.69 6.84
C LEU A 129 19.53 2.47 5.44
N GLU A 130 20.85 2.23 5.38
CA GLU A 130 21.61 2.05 4.13
C GLU A 130 21.21 0.80 3.34
N GLN A 131 20.58 -0.18 4.00
CA GLN A 131 20.08 -1.42 3.41
C GLN A 131 18.75 -1.26 2.67
N VAL A 132 18.17 -0.04 2.63
CA VAL A 132 16.93 0.26 1.92
C VAL A 132 17.22 1.19 0.76
N ARG A 133 16.76 0.83 -0.43
CA ARG A 133 16.90 1.62 -1.66
C ARG A 133 15.54 1.83 -2.30
N PHE A 134 15.36 3.00 -2.91
CA PHE A 134 14.14 3.34 -3.62
C PHE A 134 14.46 3.72 -5.07
N PHE A 135 13.62 3.30 -6.01
CA PHE A 135 13.77 3.61 -7.43
C PHE A 135 12.41 3.77 -8.13
N GLU A 136 12.39 4.57 -9.17
CA GLU A 136 11.19 4.80 -9.99
C GLU A 136 10.96 3.60 -10.92
N CYS A 137 9.76 3.02 -10.87
CA CYS A 137 9.34 1.93 -11.73
C CYS A 137 7.82 1.77 -11.72
N ASP A 138 7.22 1.69 -12.90
CA ASP A 138 5.87 1.18 -13.07
C ASP A 138 5.94 -0.32 -13.38
N VAL A 139 5.73 -1.14 -12.36
CA VAL A 139 5.83 -2.61 -12.49
C VAL A 139 4.76 -3.23 -13.40
N LEU A 140 3.67 -2.50 -13.71
CA LEU A 140 2.64 -2.99 -14.64
C LEU A 140 3.07 -2.86 -16.10
N THR A 141 4.01 -1.96 -16.40
CA THR A 141 4.46 -1.66 -17.77
C THR A 141 5.95 -1.94 -17.99
N GLN A 142 6.74 -2.05 -16.93
CA GLN A 142 8.19 -2.25 -16.97
C GLN A 142 8.55 -3.59 -16.31
N SER A 143 9.48 -4.32 -16.93
CA SER A 143 10.01 -5.56 -16.36
C SER A 143 11.18 -5.28 -15.41
N LEU A 144 11.25 -6.04 -14.33
CA LEU A 144 12.40 -6.09 -13.44
C LEU A 144 13.17 -7.41 -13.68
N ASP A 145 14.46 -7.32 -13.97
CA ASP A 145 15.30 -8.52 -14.21
C ASP A 145 15.68 -9.24 -12.90
N LYS A 146 15.57 -8.54 -11.76
CA LYS A 146 15.93 -9.07 -10.44
C LYS A 146 14.74 -9.80 -9.80
N GLN A 147 14.99 -10.99 -9.27
CA GLN A 147 14.05 -11.68 -8.39
C GLN A 147 14.40 -11.44 -6.93
N TYR A 148 13.37 -11.50 -6.07
CA TYR A 148 13.46 -11.27 -4.64
C TYR A 148 12.94 -12.47 -3.86
N ASP A 149 13.39 -12.64 -2.62
CA ASP A 149 12.89 -13.71 -1.78
C ASP A 149 11.45 -13.44 -1.32
N VAL A 150 11.17 -12.18 -1.00
CA VAL A 150 9.84 -11.69 -0.64
C VAL A 150 9.47 -10.53 -1.58
N VAL A 151 8.29 -10.60 -2.16
CA VAL A 151 7.68 -9.46 -2.87
C VAL A 151 6.44 -9.04 -2.10
N MET A 152 6.42 -7.80 -1.66
CA MET A 152 5.29 -7.26 -0.91
C MET A 152 4.69 -6.04 -1.60
N CYS A 153 3.42 -5.80 -1.29
CA CYS A 153 2.68 -4.63 -1.70
C CYS A 153 1.71 -4.24 -0.57
N SER A 154 1.73 -2.99 -0.16
CA SER A 154 0.89 -2.53 0.95
C SER A 154 0.11 -1.30 0.58
N LEU A 155 -1.24 -1.37 0.74
CA LEU A 155 -2.13 -0.24 0.54
C LEU A 155 -2.08 0.35 -0.87
N PHE A 156 -2.08 -0.51 -1.85
CA PHE A 156 -2.02 -0.10 -3.25
C PHE A 156 -3.06 -0.82 -4.13
N LEU A 157 -3.40 -2.08 -3.83
CA LEU A 157 -4.28 -2.86 -4.71
C LEU A 157 -5.65 -2.19 -4.92
N HIS A 158 -6.11 -1.42 -3.94
CA HIS A 158 -7.36 -0.67 -4.02
C HIS A 158 -7.37 0.47 -5.05
N HIS A 159 -6.20 0.93 -5.52
CA HIS A 159 -6.07 1.88 -6.62
C HIS A 159 -6.27 1.24 -8.01
N LEU A 160 -6.19 -0.09 -8.11
CA LEU A 160 -6.25 -0.80 -9.39
C LEU A 160 -7.65 -1.34 -9.67
N ASP A 161 -8.03 -1.35 -10.94
CA ASP A 161 -9.17 -2.14 -11.39
C ASP A 161 -8.85 -3.63 -11.33
N GLU A 162 -9.83 -4.50 -11.53
CA GLU A 162 -9.70 -5.95 -11.33
C GLU A 162 -8.62 -6.58 -12.22
N GLU A 163 -8.58 -6.19 -13.50
CA GLU A 163 -7.61 -6.72 -14.47
C GLU A 163 -6.16 -6.30 -14.15
N PRO A 164 -5.83 -5.01 -13.92
CA PRO A 164 -4.50 -4.60 -13.44
C PRO A 164 -4.14 -5.20 -12.07
N ALA A 165 -5.10 -5.37 -11.16
CA ALA A 165 -4.86 -6.01 -9.86
C ALA A 165 -4.46 -7.49 -10.03
N GLN A 166 -5.15 -8.21 -10.92
CA GLN A 166 -4.81 -9.58 -11.28
C GLN A 166 -3.43 -9.66 -11.95
N GLN A 167 -3.12 -8.73 -12.86
CA GLN A 167 -1.81 -8.63 -13.51
C GLN A 167 -0.69 -8.40 -12.49
N LEU A 168 -0.90 -7.49 -11.52
CA LEU A 168 0.05 -7.24 -10.45
C LEU A 168 0.35 -8.51 -9.64
N LEU A 169 -0.67 -9.28 -9.27
CA LEU A 169 -0.47 -10.55 -8.54
C LEU A 169 0.36 -11.57 -9.34
N LYS A 170 0.20 -11.63 -10.67
CA LYS A 170 1.03 -12.46 -11.54
C LYS A 170 2.49 -11.99 -11.57
N ILE A 171 2.70 -10.69 -11.74
CA ILE A 171 4.04 -10.06 -11.73
C ILE A 171 4.72 -10.32 -10.38
N MET A 172 4.02 -10.13 -9.27
CA MET A 172 4.56 -10.44 -7.93
C MET A 172 4.98 -11.90 -7.82
N ALA A 173 4.19 -12.83 -8.40
CA ALA A 173 4.54 -14.25 -8.42
C ALA A 173 5.81 -14.51 -9.23
N GLU A 174 5.97 -13.89 -10.37
CA GLU A 174 7.16 -14.04 -11.23
C GLU A 174 8.43 -13.49 -10.57
N LEU A 175 8.32 -12.34 -9.91
CA LEU A 175 9.42 -11.68 -9.21
C LEU A 175 9.80 -12.35 -7.89
N SER A 176 8.88 -13.14 -7.28
CA SER A 176 9.11 -13.77 -5.99
C SER A 176 9.78 -15.13 -6.12
N ARG A 177 10.83 -15.38 -5.33
CA ARG A 177 11.43 -16.72 -5.16
C ARG A 177 10.69 -17.56 -4.14
N GLU A 178 10.17 -16.95 -3.07
CA GLU A 178 9.60 -17.67 -1.92
C GLU A 178 8.21 -17.20 -1.54
N LEU A 179 8.00 -15.88 -1.40
CA LEU A 179 6.86 -15.35 -0.66
C LEU A 179 6.28 -14.08 -1.29
N ILE A 180 4.96 -14.04 -1.43
CA ILE A 180 4.21 -12.82 -1.72
C ILE A 180 3.40 -12.42 -0.50
N LEU A 181 3.39 -11.12 -0.21
CA LEU A 181 2.57 -10.50 0.83
C LEU A 181 1.82 -9.30 0.24
N VAL A 182 0.50 -9.35 0.25
CA VAL A 182 -0.33 -8.18 -0.10
C VAL A 182 -1.18 -7.81 1.11
N ASN A 183 -0.92 -6.62 1.65
CA ASN A 183 -1.66 -6.08 2.79
C ASN A 183 -2.48 -4.87 2.32
N ASP A 184 -3.80 -4.95 2.41
CA ASP A 184 -4.64 -3.85 1.96
C ASP A 184 -5.90 -3.65 2.83
N LEU A 185 -6.63 -2.58 2.54
CA LEU A 185 -7.87 -2.21 3.20
C LEU A 185 -8.98 -3.23 2.90
N HIS A 186 -9.89 -3.38 3.85
CA HIS A 186 -11.11 -4.17 3.67
C HIS A 186 -12.31 -3.24 3.51
N ARG A 187 -12.99 -3.32 2.36
CA ARG A 187 -14.20 -2.55 2.11
C ARG A 187 -15.31 -2.92 3.09
N SER A 188 -15.66 -1.97 3.96
CA SER A 188 -16.75 -2.12 4.93
C SER A 188 -17.19 -0.76 5.46
N ARG A 189 -18.44 -0.66 5.95
CA ARG A 189 -18.93 0.55 6.62
C ARG A 189 -18.06 0.92 7.82
N ALA A 190 -17.68 -0.07 8.63
CA ALA A 190 -16.84 0.14 9.79
C ALA A 190 -15.45 0.67 9.41
N GLY A 191 -14.84 0.13 8.32
CA GLY A 191 -13.58 0.61 7.76
C GLY A 191 -13.68 2.05 7.28
N TYR A 192 -14.75 2.39 6.57
CA TYR A 192 -14.99 3.75 6.07
C TYR A 192 -15.10 4.77 7.21
N CYS A 193 -15.93 4.50 8.21
CA CYS A 193 -16.07 5.37 9.40
C CYS A 193 -14.74 5.51 10.16
N LEU A 194 -14.00 4.41 10.30
CA LEU A 194 -12.71 4.41 10.97
C LEU A 194 -11.68 5.23 10.19
N ALA A 195 -11.59 5.07 8.86
CA ALA A 195 -10.71 5.85 8.00
C ALA A 195 -11.06 7.34 8.05
N TRP A 196 -12.35 7.68 7.91
CA TRP A 196 -12.83 9.06 8.00
C TRP A 196 -12.40 9.73 9.32
N THR A 197 -12.56 9.03 10.43
CA THR A 197 -12.21 9.52 11.77
C THR A 197 -10.69 9.60 11.95
N ALA A 198 -9.96 8.52 11.60
CA ALA A 198 -8.52 8.46 11.76
C ALA A 198 -7.79 9.52 10.91
N CYS A 199 -8.21 9.73 9.65
CA CYS A 199 -7.64 10.76 8.80
C CYS A 199 -7.76 12.15 9.41
N ARG A 200 -8.88 12.47 10.04
CA ARG A 200 -9.10 13.78 10.67
C ARG A 200 -8.39 13.96 11.99
N LEU A 201 -8.20 12.89 12.75
CA LEU A 201 -7.48 12.94 14.03
C LEU A 201 -5.96 12.92 13.87
N LEU A 202 -5.45 12.16 12.89
CA LEU A 202 -4.01 11.89 12.75
C LEU A 202 -3.30 12.80 11.74
N THR A 203 -4.05 13.49 10.88
CA THR A 203 -3.46 14.40 9.88
C THR A 203 -4.28 15.68 9.72
N ARG A 204 -3.63 16.73 9.24
CA ARG A 204 -4.27 18.00 8.85
C ARG A 204 -4.29 18.16 7.32
N SER A 205 -3.95 17.13 6.55
CA SER A 205 -3.97 17.17 5.10
C SER A 205 -5.39 17.01 4.56
N PRO A 206 -5.95 18.01 3.86
CA PRO A 206 -7.26 17.87 3.21
C PRO A 206 -7.28 16.74 2.18
N VAL A 207 -6.16 16.51 1.49
CA VAL A 207 -5.97 15.39 0.56
C VAL A 207 -6.26 14.06 1.26
N VAL A 208 -5.58 13.79 2.37
CA VAL A 208 -5.76 12.54 3.14
C VAL A 208 -7.16 12.43 3.75
N HIS A 209 -7.80 13.57 4.10
CA HIS A 209 -9.18 13.57 4.60
C HIS A 209 -10.20 13.10 3.54
N THR A 210 -9.90 13.35 2.27
CA THR A 210 -10.72 12.92 1.13
C THR A 210 -10.35 11.50 0.71
N ASP A 211 -9.07 11.25 0.47
CA ASP A 211 -8.58 10.00 -0.11
C ASP A 211 -8.77 8.81 0.85
N GLY A 212 -8.54 8.99 2.15
CA GLY A 212 -8.63 7.88 3.10
C GLY A 212 -9.98 7.13 3.11
N PRO A 213 -11.13 7.81 3.18
CA PRO A 213 -12.43 7.16 3.01
C PRO A 213 -12.64 6.58 1.61
N LEU A 214 -12.21 7.26 0.53
CA LEU A 214 -12.31 6.78 -0.85
C LEU A 214 -11.51 5.49 -1.05
N SER A 215 -10.31 5.40 -0.50
CA SER A 215 -9.49 4.18 -0.51
C SER A 215 -10.26 2.99 0.08
N VAL A 216 -11.03 3.18 1.17
CA VAL A 216 -11.86 2.10 1.74
C VAL A 216 -13.02 1.74 0.81
N ALA A 217 -13.65 2.71 0.16
CA ALA A 217 -14.74 2.45 -0.81
C ALA A 217 -14.22 1.70 -2.05
N GLY A 218 -13.00 2.02 -2.50
CA GLY A 218 -12.27 1.36 -3.58
C GLY A 218 -11.61 0.04 -3.21
N ALA A 219 -11.57 -0.34 -1.92
CA ALA A 219 -10.89 -1.55 -1.47
C ALA A 219 -11.60 -2.84 -1.87
N PHE A 220 -10.84 -3.92 -2.05
CA PHE A 220 -11.37 -5.25 -2.25
C PHE A 220 -11.85 -5.88 -0.94
N THR A 221 -12.93 -6.64 -1.00
CA THR A 221 -13.32 -7.54 0.09
C THR A 221 -12.47 -8.81 0.08
N VAL A 222 -12.49 -9.57 1.19
CA VAL A 222 -11.78 -10.86 1.25
C VAL A 222 -12.24 -11.83 0.15
N ASN A 223 -13.53 -11.84 -0.20
CA ASN A 223 -14.03 -12.70 -1.26
C ASN A 223 -13.51 -12.29 -2.63
N GLU A 224 -13.50 -10.99 -2.93
CA GLU A 224 -13.01 -10.46 -4.21
C GLU A 224 -11.52 -10.71 -4.38
N ILE A 225 -10.68 -10.42 -3.37
CA ILE A 225 -9.24 -10.68 -3.48
C ILE A 225 -8.94 -12.19 -3.55
N THR A 226 -9.75 -13.04 -2.91
CA THR A 226 -9.63 -14.49 -3.02
C THR A 226 -9.88 -14.96 -4.45
N GLU A 227 -10.87 -14.38 -5.12
CA GLU A 227 -11.17 -14.72 -6.50
C GLU A 227 -10.09 -14.19 -7.46
N LEU A 228 -9.66 -12.96 -7.29
CA LEU A 228 -8.55 -12.38 -8.07
C LEU A 228 -7.25 -13.20 -7.95
N ALA A 229 -6.92 -13.67 -6.75
CA ALA A 229 -5.75 -14.50 -6.53
C ALA A 229 -5.84 -15.86 -7.26
N ARG A 230 -7.03 -16.48 -7.29
CA ARG A 230 -7.26 -17.71 -8.08
C ARG A 230 -7.11 -17.45 -9.57
N GLN A 231 -7.70 -16.37 -10.08
CA GLN A 231 -7.62 -15.97 -11.49
C GLN A 231 -6.18 -15.59 -11.89
N ALA A 232 -5.38 -15.06 -10.95
CA ALA A 232 -3.95 -14.85 -11.15
C ALA A 232 -3.12 -16.13 -11.17
N GLY A 233 -3.74 -17.32 -10.93
CA GLY A 233 -3.06 -18.61 -10.91
C GLY A 233 -2.35 -18.93 -9.60
N LEU A 234 -2.55 -18.15 -8.55
CA LEU A 234 -1.98 -18.45 -7.23
C LEU A 234 -2.73 -19.63 -6.60
N SER A 235 -2.03 -20.67 -6.19
CA SER A 235 -2.60 -21.83 -5.52
C SER A 235 -2.04 -21.97 -4.11
N GLY A 236 -2.89 -22.35 -3.15
CA GLY A 236 -2.46 -22.55 -1.77
C GLY A 236 -2.19 -21.26 -0.99
N PHE A 237 -2.65 -20.12 -1.47
CA PHE A 237 -2.58 -18.87 -0.73
C PHE A 237 -3.55 -18.85 0.46
N GLN A 238 -3.30 -17.95 1.38
CA GLN A 238 -4.14 -17.68 2.54
C GLN A 238 -4.53 -16.20 2.55
N VAL A 239 -5.78 -15.89 2.90
CA VAL A 239 -6.23 -14.52 3.16
C VAL A 239 -6.72 -14.44 4.60
N THR A 240 -6.11 -13.56 5.39
CA THR A 240 -6.44 -13.36 6.81
C THR A 240 -6.90 -11.93 7.05
N ARG A 241 -7.82 -11.75 8.01
CA ARG A 241 -8.28 -10.42 8.43
C ARG A 241 -7.41 -9.89 9.57
N HIS A 242 -7.11 -8.60 9.51
CA HIS A 242 -6.30 -7.90 10.50
C HIS A 242 -6.98 -6.60 10.96
N TRP A 243 -6.66 -6.18 12.17
CA TRP A 243 -6.96 -4.84 12.66
C TRP A 243 -6.02 -3.81 12.03
N PRO A 244 -6.48 -2.60 11.70
CA PRO A 244 -7.85 -2.10 11.67
C PRO A 244 -8.48 -2.25 10.26
N GLN A 245 -9.45 -3.17 10.10
CA GLN A 245 -10.20 -3.36 8.84
C GLN A 245 -9.27 -3.56 7.63
N ARG A 246 -8.37 -4.53 7.74
CA ARG A 246 -7.42 -4.91 6.68
C ARG A 246 -7.48 -6.40 6.40
N TRP A 247 -6.91 -6.80 5.28
CA TRP A 247 -6.61 -8.19 4.99
C TRP A 247 -5.15 -8.34 4.56
N LEU A 248 -4.59 -9.52 4.78
CA LEU A 248 -3.30 -9.95 4.28
C LEU A 248 -3.50 -11.19 3.43
N LEU A 249 -3.10 -11.11 2.16
CA LEU A 249 -2.89 -12.25 1.30
C LEU A 249 -1.45 -12.70 1.43
N LYS A 250 -1.25 -13.98 1.78
CA LYS A 250 0.04 -14.65 1.85
C LYS A 250 0.05 -15.82 0.86
N TRP A 251 1.01 -15.82 -0.05
CA TRP A 251 1.26 -16.95 -0.94
C TRP A 251 2.73 -17.32 -0.89
N SER A 252 3.01 -18.63 -0.82
CA SER A 252 4.37 -19.16 -0.86
C SER A 252 4.55 -20.03 -2.09
N ARG A 253 5.67 -19.83 -2.80
CA ARG A 253 6.05 -20.70 -3.92
C ARG A 253 6.36 -22.10 -3.35
N LYS A 254 5.81 -23.12 -3.98
CA LYS A 254 6.08 -24.53 -3.65
C LYS A 254 7.36 -25.01 -4.28
#